data_98c873d11978b0953faa5c2235d075e4
#
_entry.id   98c873d11978b0953faa5c2235d075e4
#
_cell.length_a   1.000
_cell.length_b   1.000
_cell.length_c   1.000
_cell.angle_alpha   90.00
_cell.angle_beta   90.00
_cell.angle_gamma   90.00
#
_symmetry.space_group_name_H-M   'P 1'
#
loop_
_entity.id
_entity.type
_entity.pdbx_description
1 polymer ?
#
loop_
_entity_poly.entity_id
_entity_poly.type
_entity_poly.pdbx_seq_one_letter_code
_entity_poly.pdbx_strand_id
1 'polypeptide(L)'
;SCRLLAINLYSYVVNPFKPDAYFDFDLFKKHVALAQRIMDDIIDLELEKIERIMAKIDADPESEDVKHTESVLWQKIYKKSGQGRRTGVGITAEGDMLAALGLRYGTEEATEFAEQVHKTVALSAYRSSVVMAKERGAFEVYDSEREKNNPFNNRLREADPELYEEMKKYGRRNI
;
A
#
# COMPACT_ATOMS: atom_id res chain seq x y z
N SER A 1 6.23 11.98 -0.45
CA SER A 1 6.93 10.72 -0.71
C SER A 1 5.96 9.56 -0.57
N CYS A 2 6.34 8.37 -1.01
CA CYS A 2 5.58 7.13 -0.87
C CYS A 2 6.42 6.16 -0.04
N ARG A 3 5.81 5.50 0.94
CA ARG A 3 6.47 4.45 1.74
C ARG A 3 6.28 3.16 0.99
N LEU A 4 7.38 2.43 0.79
CA LEU A 4 7.42 1.25 -0.05
C LEU A 4 7.72 0.01 0.79
N LEU A 5 6.96 -1.07 0.53
CA LEU A 5 7.19 -2.40 1.09
C LEU A 5 7.03 -3.42 -0.03
N ALA A 6 7.98 -4.33 -0.18
CA ALA A 6 7.92 -5.42 -1.14
C ALA A 6 7.77 -6.76 -0.41
N ILE A 7 6.75 -7.52 -0.80
CA ILE A 7 6.46 -8.86 -0.26
C ILE A 7 7.17 -9.88 -1.15
N ASN A 8 7.97 -10.76 -0.54
CA ASN A 8 8.68 -11.82 -1.26
C ASN A 8 7.71 -12.97 -1.58
N LEU A 9 7.34 -13.12 -2.86
CA LEU A 9 6.39 -14.12 -3.31
C LEU A 9 6.87 -15.56 -3.13
N TYR A 10 8.17 -15.81 -3.28
CA TYR A 10 8.73 -17.15 -3.07
C TYR A 10 8.42 -17.72 -1.68
N SER A 11 8.29 -16.85 -0.67
CA SER A 11 8.00 -17.26 0.71
C SER A 11 6.62 -17.90 0.90
N TYR A 12 5.75 -17.83 -0.10
CA TYR A 12 4.41 -18.44 -0.07
C TYR A 12 4.30 -19.72 -0.90
N VAL A 13 5.39 -20.15 -1.52
CA VAL A 13 5.42 -21.44 -2.23
C VAL A 13 5.65 -22.56 -1.23
N VAL A 14 4.69 -23.45 -1.14
CA VAL A 14 4.77 -24.68 -0.35
C VAL A 14 5.32 -25.79 -1.23
N ASN A 15 6.20 -26.64 -0.72
CA ASN A 15 6.87 -27.73 -1.45
C ASN A 15 7.56 -27.25 -2.76
N PRO A 16 8.43 -26.20 -2.71
CA PRO A 16 9.03 -25.64 -3.91
C PRO A 16 9.79 -26.71 -4.73
N PHE A 17 9.69 -26.62 -6.06
CA PHE A 17 10.33 -27.52 -7.03
C PHE A 17 9.88 -28.99 -6.95
N LYS A 18 8.72 -29.26 -6.37
CA LYS A 18 8.12 -30.60 -6.30
C LYS A 18 6.82 -30.66 -7.12
N PRO A 19 6.37 -31.86 -7.51
CA PRO A 19 5.11 -32.02 -8.27
C PRO A 19 3.86 -31.50 -7.54
N ASP A 20 3.90 -31.47 -6.22
CA ASP A 20 2.84 -30.98 -5.33
C ASP A 20 3.07 -29.53 -4.83
N ALA A 21 3.93 -28.77 -5.51
CA ALA A 21 4.14 -27.36 -5.22
C ALA A 21 2.87 -26.54 -5.42
N TYR A 22 2.56 -25.65 -4.47
CA TYR A 22 1.44 -24.74 -4.59
C TYR A 22 1.73 -23.41 -3.89
N PHE A 23 0.97 -22.38 -4.23
CA PHE A 23 1.06 -21.06 -3.62
C PHE A 23 -0.02 -20.89 -2.53
N ASP A 24 0.38 -20.55 -1.30
CA ASP A 24 -0.53 -20.33 -0.17
C ASP A 24 -1.17 -18.94 -0.27
N PHE A 25 -2.23 -18.84 -1.04
CA PHE A 25 -2.99 -17.61 -1.19
C PHE A 25 -3.63 -17.11 0.09
N ASP A 26 -3.99 -17.97 1.03
CA ASP A 26 -4.66 -17.55 2.26
C ASP A 26 -3.69 -16.88 3.23
N LEU A 27 -2.49 -17.44 3.37
CA LEU A 27 -1.41 -16.80 4.12
C LEU A 27 -0.98 -15.50 3.44
N PHE A 28 -0.87 -15.51 2.10
CA PHE A 28 -0.50 -14.35 1.32
C PHE A 28 -1.48 -13.18 1.51
N LYS A 29 -2.81 -13.40 1.39
CA LYS A 29 -3.85 -12.38 1.65
C LYS A 29 -3.73 -11.75 3.02
N LYS A 30 -3.49 -12.56 4.05
CA LYS A 30 -3.30 -12.09 5.43
C LYS A 30 -2.08 -11.18 5.55
N HIS A 31 -0.97 -11.58 4.95
CA HIS A 31 0.26 -10.80 5.00
C HIS A 31 0.18 -9.52 4.17
N VAL A 32 -0.48 -9.52 3.01
CA VAL A 32 -0.75 -8.29 2.24
C VAL A 32 -1.58 -7.30 3.06
N ALA A 33 -2.64 -7.77 3.72
CA ALA A 33 -3.48 -6.91 4.57
C ALA A 33 -2.69 -6.33 5.75
N LEU A 34 -1.81 -7.12 6.37
CA LEU A 34 -0.93 -6.67 7.44
C LEU A 34 0.13 -5.69 6.93
N ALA A 35 0.74 -5.96 5.78
CA ALA A 35 1.70 -5.07 5.14
C ALA A 35 1.10 -3.68 4.88
N GLN A 36 -0.13 -3.61 4.37
CA GLN A 36 -0.84 -2.34 4.17
C GLN A 36 -1.05 -1.59 5.48
N ARG A 37 -1.36 -2.30 6.58
CA ARG A 37 -1.52 -1.70 7.91
C ARG A 37 -0.20 -1.18 8.47
N ILE A 38 0.88 -1.94 8.35
CA ILE A 38 2.23 -1.52 8.75
C ILE A 38 2.63 -0.25 7.99
N MET A 39 2.33 -0.16 6.69
CA MET A 39 2.63 1.03 5.89
C MET A 39 1.86 2.26 6.35
N ASP A 40 0.63 2.12 6.84
CA ASP A 40 -0.12 3.22 7.45
C ASP A 40 0.53 3.68 8.76
N ASP A 41 0.94 2.75 9.62
CA ASP A 41 1.61 3.06 10.89
C ASP A 41 2.98 3.75 10.66
N ILE A 42 3.72 3.39 9.60
CA ILE A 42 4.98 4.07 9.22
C ILE A 42 4.72 5.54 8.87
N ILE A 43 3.55 5.88 8.29
CA ILE A 43 3.20 7.29 8.04
C ILE A 43 3.07 8.07 9.35
N ASP A 44 2.44 7.48 10.37
CA ASP A 44 2.29 8.12 11.66
C ASP A 44 3.66 8.34 12.34
N LEU A 45 4.55 7.34 12.29
CA LEU A 45 5.94 7.49 12.77
C LEU A 45 6.72 8.57 12.00
N GLU A 46 6.49 8.73 10.69
CA GLU A 46 7.10 9.82 9.92
C GLU A 46 6.55 11.19 10.35
N LEU A 47 5.26 11.32 10.58
CA LEU A 47 4.66 12.57 11.05
C LEU A 47 5.21 12.97 12.40
N GLU A 48 5.32 12.04 13.36
CA GLU A 48 5.98 12.29 14.65
C GLU A 48 7.44 12.74 14.48
N LYS A 49 8.16 12.14 13.53
CA LYS A 49 9.55 12.53 13.25
C LYS A 49 9.64 13.93 12.68
N ILE A 50 8.71 14.32 11.81
CA ILE A 50 8.66 15.67 11.23
C ILE A 50 8.35 16.71 12.32
N GLU A 51 7.46 16.40 13.27
CA GLU A 51 7.19 17.28 14.43
C GLU A 51 8.45 17.54 15.25
N ARG A 52 9.26 16.49 15.50
CA ARG A 52 10.55 16.64 16.19
C ARG A 52 11.56 17.48 15.39
N ILE A 53 11.54 17.36 14.05
CA ILE A 53 12.39 18.20 13.18
C ILE A 53 11.96 19.66 13.28
N MET A 54 10.66 19.95 13.22
CA MET A 54 10.14 21.32 13.35
C MET A 54 10.51 21.93 14.72
N ALA A 55 10.34 21.17 15.81
CA ALA A 55 10.77 21.61 17.15
C ALA A 55 12.27 21.86 17.24
N LYS A 56 13.10 21.07 16.53
CA LYS A 56 14.54 21.31 16.47
C LYS A 56 14.87 22.61 15.74
N ILE A 57 14.22 22.88 14.60
CA ILE A 57 14.41 24.13 13.82
C ILE A 57 14.10 25.35 14.69
N ASP A 58 13.00 25.32 15.44
CA ASP A 58 12.62 26.41 16.34
C ASP A 58 13.68 26.69 17.42
N ALA A 59 14.33 25.64 17.91
CA ALA A 59 15.38 25.73 18.95
C ALA A 59 16.80 25.98 18.41
N ASP A 60 17.01 25.95 17.09
CA ASP A 60 18.33 26.09 16.47
C ASP A 60 18.83 27.55 16.56
N PRO A 61 20.13 27.80 16.79
CA PRO A 61 20.71 29.14 16.87
C PRO A 61 20.91 29.83 15.50
N GLU A 62 20.42 29.24 14.39
CA GLU A 62 20.55 29.84 13.07
C GLU A 62 19.71 31.13 12.87
N SER A 63 19.96 31.83 11.74
CA SER A 63 19.24 33.06 11.44
C SER A 63 17.75 32.81 11.19
N GLU A 64 16.91 33.80 11.50
CA GLU A 64 15.45 33.71 11.33
C GLU A 64 15.02 33.42 9.88
N ASP A 65 15.77 33.88 8.87
CA ASP A 65 15.49 33.61 7.44
C ASP A 65 15.68 32.13 7.11
N VAL A 66 16.73 31.50 7.65
CA VAL A 66 16.99 30.06 7.48
C VAL A 66 15.91 29.26 8.17
N LYS A 67 15.61 29.55 9.43
CA LYS A 67 14.54 28.89 10.20
C LYS A 67 13.20 29.00 9.51
N HIS A 68 12.84 30.19 8.99
CA HIS A 68 11.60 30.38 8.27
C HIS A 68 11.52 29.49 7.04
N THR A 69 12.58 29.43 6.22
CA THR A 69 12.63 28.63 5.02
C THR A 69 12.46 27.14 5.32
N GLU A 70 13.15 26.64 6.32
CA GLU A 70 13.08 25.24 6.76
C GLU A 70 11.71 24.91 7.35
N SER A 71 11.16 25.75 8.22
CA SER A 71 9.83 25.56 8.82
C SER A 71 8.75 25.50 7.77
N VAL A 72 8.75 26.38 6.78
CA VAL A 72 7.78 26.38 5.67
C VAL A 72 7.87 25.07 4.86
N LEU A 73 9.07 24.57 4.60
CA LEU A 73 9.27 23.31 3.89
C LEU A 73 8.71 22.12 4.67
N TRP A 74 9.10 21.98 5.94
CA TRP A 74 8.70 20.84 6.76
C TRP A 74 7.20 20.84 7.09
N GLN A 75 6.58 22.02 7.30
CA GLN A 75 5.13 22.16 7.44
C GLN A 75 4.38 21.69 6.18
N LYS A 76 4.89 22.02 4.97
CA LYS A 76 4.31 21.53 3.71
C LYS A 76 4.43 20.01 3.59
N ILE A 77 5.58 19.44 3.96
CA ILE A 77 5.80 18.00 3.93
C ILE A 77 4.85 17.31 4.92
N TYR A 78 4.76 17.78 6.15
CA TYR A 78 3.84 17.28 7.18
C TYR A 78 2.40 17.26 6.68
N LYS A 79 1.91 18.40 6.23
CA LYS A 79 0.56 18.54 5.70
C LYS A 79 0.28 17.57 4.56
N LYS A 80 1.17 17.48 3.56
CA LYS A 80 0.97 16.60 2.39
C LYS A 80 1.10 15.11 2.74
N SER A 81 1.95 14.75 3.68
CA SER A 81 2.06 13.37 4.17
C SER A 81 0.78 12.93 4.88
N GLY A 82 0.24 13.75 5.79
CA GLY A 82 -1.01 13.48 6.50
C GLY A 82 -2.23 13.45 5.59
N GLN A 83 -2.35 14.42 4.68
CA GLN A 83 -3.50 14.54 3.77
C GLN A 83 -3.63 13.37 2.80
N GLY A 84 -2.53 12.86 2.27
CA GLY A 84 -2.55 11.82 1.24
C GLY A 84 -2.33 10.40 1.78
N ARG A 85 -1.63 10.24 2.87
CA ARG A 85 -1.26 8.92 3.46
C ARG A 85 -0.86 7.89 2.41
N ARG A 86 0.12 8.26 1.56
CA ARG A 86 0.53 7.46 0.41
C ARG A 86 1.36 6.25 0.82
N THR A 87 0.95 5.08 0.34
CA THR A 87 1.62 3.80 0.53
C THR A 87 1.90 3.11 -0.79
N GLY A 88 2.88 2.22 -0.82
CA GLY A 88 3.17 1.37 -1.96
C GLY A 88 3.50 -0.04 -1.47
N VAL A 89 2.50 -0.92 -1.45
CA VAL A 89 2.68 -2.34 -1.22
C VAL A 89 2.90 -3.02 -2.56
N GLY A 90 4.08 -3.58 -2.74
CA GLY A 90 4.50 -4.26 -3.96
C GLY A 90 4.98 -5.68 -3.69
N ILE A 91 5.58 -6.27 -4.70
CA ILE A 91 6.08 -7.65 -4.67
C ILE A 91 7.54 -7.71 -5.11
N THR A 92 8.20 -8.80 -4.75
CA THR A 92 9.50 -9.22 -5.30
C THR A 92 9.53 -10.74 -5.45
N ALA A 93 10.54 -11.28 -6.14
CA ALA A 93 10.76 -12.71 -6.37
C ALA A 93 9.63 -13.41 -7.14
N GLU A 94 9.00 -12.71 -8.11
CA GLU A 94 7.97 -13.32 -8.95
C GLU A 94 8.55 -14.43 -9.84
N GLY A 95 9.70 -14.21 -10.47
CA GLY A 95 10.38 -15.22 -11.25
C GLY A 95 10.77 -16.45 -10.43
N ASP A 96 11.26 -16.25 -9.19
CA ASP A 96 11.60 -17.34 -8.28
C ASP A 96 10.37 -18.14 -7.87
N MET A 97 9.26 -17.47 -7.61
CA MET A 97 7.97 -18.09 -7.32
C MET A 97 7.50 -18.97 -8.49
N LEU A 98 7.50 -18.43 -9.71
CA LEU A 98 7.10 -19.17 -10.91
C LEU A 98 7.99 -20.41 -11.13
N ALA A 99 9.31 -20.24 -11.01
CA ALA A 99 10.24 -21.36 -11.13
C ALA A 99 9.99 -22.43 -10.08
N ALA A 100 9.74 -22.05 -8.82
CA ALA A 100 9.46 -22.97 -7.73
C ALA A 100 8.14 -23.74 -7.88
N LEU A 101 7.16 -23.14 -8.59
CA LEU A 101 5.89 -23.77 -8.94
C LEU A 101 5.97 -24.62 -10.22
N GLY A 102 7.12 -24.62 -10.92
CA GLY A 102 7.28 -25.31 -12.20
C GLY A 102 6.64 -24.56 -13.39
N LEU A 103 6.28 -23.29 -13.22
CA LEU A 103 5.68 -22.45 -14.26
C LEU A 103 6.78 -21.77 -15.07
N ARG A 104 6.78 -21.97 -16.39
CA ARG A 104 7.78 -21.36 -17.28
C ARG A 104 7.46 -19.88 -17.50
N TYR A 105 8.39 -19.01 -17.14
CA TYR A 105 8.28 -17.57 -17.35
C TYR A 105 7.98 -17.22 -18.82
N GLY A 106 7.00 -16.32 -19.05
CA GLY A 106 6.59 -15.88 -20.38
C GLY A 106 5.59 -16.79 -21.10
N THR A 107 5.09 -17.85 -20.46
CA THR A 107 3.95 -18.63 -20.96
C THR A 107 2.62 -18.02 -20.55
N GLU A 108 1.55 -18.40 -21.26
CA GLU A 108 0.18 -17.98 -20.91
C GLU A 108 -0.20 -18.41 -19.49
N GLU A 109 0.07 -19.67 -19.14
CA GLU A 109 -0.17 -20.23 -17.80
C GLU A 109 0.53 -19.41 -16.69
N ALA A 110 1.81 -19.05 -16.87
CA ALA A 110 2.55 -18.23 -15.92
C ALA A 110 1.97 -16.81 -15.83
N THR A 111 1.48 -16.26 -16.95
CA THR A 111 0.86 -14.93 -16.99
C THR A 111 -0.48 -14.90 -16.27
N GLU A 112 -1.32 -15.91 -16.47
CA GLU A 112 -2.59 -16.05 -15.76
C GLU A 112 -2.38 -16.23 -14.25
N PHE A 113 -1.37 -17.02 -13.87
CA PHE A 113 -1.02 -17.18 -12.47
C PHE A 113 -0.52 -15.86 -11.85
N ALA A 114 0.34 -15.13 -12.55
CA ALA A 114 0.82 -13.81 -12.12
C ALA A 114 -0.35 -12.82 -11.97
N GLU A 115 -1.29 -12.81 -12.92
CA GLU A 115 -2.51 -11.99 -12.81
C GLU A 115 -3.29 -12.30 -11.52
N GLN A 116 -3.48 -13.58 -11.19
CA GLN A 116 -4.15 -13.98 -9.95
C GLN A 116 -3.41 -13.48 -8.71
N VAL A 117 -2.08 -13.57 -8.69
CA VAL A 117 -1.25 -13.05 -7.59
C VAL A 117 -1.41 -11.53 -7.45
N HIS A 118 -1.27 -10.77 -8.54
CA HIS A 118 -1.42 -9.31 -8.55
C HIS A 118 -2.84 -8.86 -8.17
N LYS A 119 -3.86 -9.55 -8.66
CA LYS A 119 -5.26 -9.33 -8.26
C LYS A 119 -5.44 -9.53 -6.75
N THR A 120 -4.83 -10.57 -6.19
CA THR A 120 -4.87 -10.86 -4.76
C THR A 120 -4.21 -9.74 -3.94
N VAL A 121 -3.05 -9.22 -4.37
CA VAL A 121 -2.40 -8.06 -3.73
C VAL A 121 -3.34 -6.86 -3.73
N ALA A 122 -3.87 -6.50 -4.89
CA ALA A 122 -4.73 -5.33 -5.05
C ALA A 122 -5.97 -5.42 -4.13
N LEU A 123 -6.74 -6.50 -4.24
CA LEU A 123 -7.96 -6.69 -3.46
C LEU A 123 -7.68 -6.71 -1.94
N SER A 124 -6.64 -7.42 -1.50
CA SER A 124 -6.31 -7.53 -0.08
C SER A 124 -5.80 -6.21 0.51
N ALA A 125 -4.97 -5.46 -0.21
CA ALA A 125 -4.48 -4.16 0.23
C ALA A 125 -5.61 -3.12 0.29
N TYR A 126 -6.48 -3.07 -0.72
CA TYR A 126 -7.63 -2.15 -0.73
C TYR A 126 -8.64 -2.51 0.36
N ARG A 127 -8.93 -3.78 0.58
CA ARG A 127 -9.81 -4.22 1.67
C ARG A 127 -9.24 -3.82 3.03
N SER A 128 -7.94 -4.03 3.26
CA SER A 128 -7.26 -3.58 4.48
C SER A 128 -7.35 -2.06 4.67
N SER A 129 -7.16 -1.29 3.58
CA SER A 129 -7.26 0.17 3.62
C SER A 129 -8.68 0.66 3.92
N VAL A 130 -9.72 -0.02 3.41
CA VAL A 130 -11.12 0.28 3.75
C VAL A 130 -11.43 -0.06 5.20
N VAL A 131 -10.94 -1.19 5.70
CA VAL A 131 -11.08 -1.55 7.13
C VAL A 131 -10.43 -0.48 8.02
N MET A 132 -9.21 -0.05 7.70
CA MET A 132 -8.56 1.04 8.42
C MET A 132 -9.31 2.38 8.30
N ALA A 133 -9.95 2.66 7.17
CA ALA A 133 -10.80 3.84 7.04
C ALA A 133 -12.00 3.81 7.98
N LYS A 134 -12.60 2.64 8.20
CA LYS A 134 -13.68 2.45 9.20
C LYS A 134 -13.18 2.66 10.64
N GLU A 135 -11.94 2.26 10.93
CA GLU A 135 -11.33 2.35 12.26
C GLU A 135 -10.78 3.75 12.58
N ARG A 136 -10.14 4.40 11.61
CA ARG A 136 -9.28 5.58 11.80
C ARG A 136 -9.66 6.78 10.91
N GLY A 137 -10.70 6.65 10.09
CA GLY A 137 -11.10 7.63 9.07
C GLY A 137 -10.36 7.45 7.74
N ALA A 138 -10.99 7.89 6.65
CA ALA A 138 -10.37 7.94 5.34
C ALA A 138 -9.24 8.97 5.29
N PHE A 139 -8.35 8.89 4.29
CA PHE A 139 -7.38 9.95 4.08
C PHE A 139 -8.10 11.29 3.74
N GLU A 140 -7.56 12.40 4.23
CA GLU A 140 -8.25 13.71 4.28
C GLU A 140 -8.80 14.19 2.92
N VAL A 141 -8.05 13.95 1.85
CA VAL A 141 -8.44 14.42 0.51
C VAL A 141 -9.18 13.38 -0.32
N TYR A 142 -9.68 12.31 0.31
CA TYR A 142 -10.51 11.31 -0.36
C TYR A 142 -11.82 11.95 -0.87
N ASP A 143 -12.15 11.67 -2.13
CA ASP A 143 -13.36 12.14 -2.77
C ASP A 143 -13.89 11.07 -3.73
N SER A 144 -14.98 10.41 -3.34
CA SER A 144 -15.57 9.31 -4.11
C SER A 144 -16.07 9.75 -5.50
N GLU A 145 -16.51 10.99 -5.64
CA GLU A 145 -17.00 11.52 -6.92
C GLU A 145 -15.85 11.74 -7.93
N ARG A 146 -14.70 12.19 -7.45
CA ARG A 146 -13.50 12.32 -8.30
C ARG A 146 -12.98 10.98 -8.79
N GLU A 147 -13.18 9.92 -7.99
CA GLU A 147 -12.72 8.57 -8.33
C GLU A 147 -13.71 7.77 -9.17
N LYS A 148 -14.93 8.24 -9.35
CA LYS A 148 -16.04 7.55 -10.01
C LYS A 148 -15.71 7.00 -11.41
N ASN A 149 -14.92 7.74 -12.18
CA ASN A 149 -14.53 7.38 -13.54
C ASN A 149 -13.10 6.80 -13.64
N ASN A 150 -12.46 6.47 -12.52
CA ASN A 150 -11.13 5.90 -12.53
C ASN A 150 -11.18 4.47 -13.10
N PRO A 151 -10.44 4.15 -14.18
CA PRO A 151 -10.45 2.81 -14.78
C PRO A 151 -10.07 1.69 -13.81
N PHE A 152 -9.19 1.97 -12.84
CA PHE A 152 -8.84 1.01 -11.80
C PHE A 152 -10.05 0.69 -10.90
N ASN A 153 -10.82 1.70 -10.50
CA ASN A 153 -12.01 1.49 -9.68
C ASN A 153 -13.11 0.72 -10.41
N ASN A 154 -13.20 0.86 -11.74
CA ASN A 154 -14.10 0.03 -12.55
C ASN A 154 -13.70 -1.44 -12.49
N ARG A 155 -12.41 -1.75 -12.64
CA ARG A 155 -11.89 -3.13 -12.51
C ARG A 155 -12.07 -3.67 -11.07
N LEU A 156 -11.87 -2.83 -10.07
CA LEU A 156 -12.11 -3.20 -8.66
C LEU A 156 -13.58 -3.57 -8.44
N ARG A 157 -14.52 -2.78 -8.98
CA ARG A 157 -15.96 -3.05 -8.92
C ARG A 157 -16.35 -4.36 -9.59
N GLU A 158 -15.74 -4.68 -10.72
CA GLU A 158 -15.97 -5.94 -11.43
C GLU A 158 -15.40 -7.14 -10.64
N ALA A 159 -14.24 -6.97 -10.04
CA ALA A 159 -13.55 -8.04 -9.33
C ALA A 159 -14.11 -8.30 -7.91
N ASP A 160 -14.57 -7.26 -7.22
CA ASP A 160 -15.12 -7.31 -5.85
C ASP A 160 -16.13 -6.17 -5.65
N PRO A 161 -17.39 -6.36 -6.06
CA PRO A 161 -18.44 -5.34 -5.94
C PRO A 161 -18.70 -4.89 -4.50
N GLU A 162 -18.60 -5.81 -3.53
CA GLU A 162 -18.79 -5.51 -2.11
C GLU A 162 -17.71 -4.55 -1.59
N LEU A 163 -16.45 -4.85 -1.88
CA LEU A 163 -15.33 -3.97 -1.53
C LEU A 163 -15.49 -2.57 -2.15
N TYR A 164 -15.94 -2.51 -3.40
CA TYR A 164 -16.18 -1.23 -4.09
C TYR A 164 -17.25 -0.39 -3.37
N GLU A 165 -18.40 -0.98 -2.99
CA GLU A 165 -19.45 -0.27 -2.28
C GLU A 165 -19.01 0.15 -0.86
N GLU A 166 -18.25 -0.68 -0.16
CA GLU A 166 -17.65 -0.31 1.11
C GLU A 166 -16.67 0.85 0.98
N MET A 167 -15.79 0.81 -0.04
CA MET A 167 -14.85 1.88 -0.34
C MET A 167 -15.56 3.20 -0.65
N LYS A 168 -16.64 3.15 -1.42
CA LYS A 168 -17.46 4.33 -1.74
C LYS A 168 -18.11 4.92 -0.48
N LYS A 169 -18.57 4.06 0.43
CA LYS A 169 -19.27 4.48 1.66
C LYS A 169 -18.33 5.01 2.75
N TYR A 170 -17.20 4.34 2.97
CA TYR A 170 -16.31 4.62 4.09
C TYR A 170 -15.00 5.29 3.66
N GLY A 171 -14.73 5.35 2.38
CA GLY A 171 -13.43 5.73 1.84
C GLY A 171 -12.37 4.64 2.03
N ARG A 172 -11.13 5.03 1.83
CA ARG A 172 -9.95 4.23 2.14
C ARG A 172 -8.95 5.06 2.94
N ARG A 173 -8.13 4.40 3.75
CA ARG A 173 -7.17 5.06 4.63
C ARG A 173 -5.98 5.63 3.88
N ASN A 174 -5.63 5.06 2.72
CA ASN A 174 -4.39 5.34 1.99
C ASN A 174 -4.65 5.56 0.50
N ILE A 175 -3.77 6.35 -0.13
CA ILE A 175 -3.63 6.42 -1.58
C ILE A 175 -2.71 5.30 -2.04
#